data_35fb058dd133d00037adc968961e5d6c
#
_entry.id   35fb058dd133d00037adc968961e5d6c
#
_cell.length_a   1.000
_cell.length_b   1.000
_cell.length_c   1.000
_cell.angle_alpha   90.00
_cell.angle_beta   90.00
_cell.angle_gamma   90.00
#
_symmetry.space_group_name_H-M   'P 1'
#
loop_
_entity.id
_entity.type
_entity.pdbx_description
1 polymer ?
#
loop_
_entity_poly.entity_id
_entity_poly.type
_entity_poly.pdbx_seq_one_letter_code
_entity_poly.pdbx_strand_id
1 'polypeptide(L)'
;WKLYTTGAVGSQTLLGLPYLYQLAAEFGKEIAFWPFDDDAFFGKKKIVVCEIYPSMFFDRNAQERLIELYPEQQYNIKDATQVQLMAEVLLNAVEYPWFQSYLIPNNYSEQIREEGWIFGQRIEGG
;
A
#
# COMPACT_ATOMS: atom_id res chain seq x y z
N TRP A 1 -15.40 15.16 6.89
CA TRP A 1 -15.12 14.68 5.54
C TRP A 1 -14.89 15.86 4.60
N LYS A 2 -13.64 16.11 4.25
CA LYS A 2 -13.30 17.18 3.31
C LYS A 2 -13.11 16.55 1.93
N LEU A 3 -14.09 16.75 1.04
CA LEU A 3 -14.04 16.21 -0.31
C LEU A 3 -13.23 17.08 -1.28
N TYR A 4 -13.16 18.38 -1.04
CA TYR A 4 -12.65 19.36 -2.01
C TYR A 4 -11.77 20.46 -1.37
N THR A 5 -10.82 20.10 -0.54
CA THR A 5 -9.84 21.09 -0.02
C THR A 5 -8.43 20.66 -0.37
N THR A 6 -7.50 21.62 -0.40
CA THR A 6 -6.07 21.32 -0.59
C THR A 6 -5.63 20.24 0.42
N GLY A 7 -5.09 19.13 -0.09
CA GLY A 7 -4.70 17.97 0.72
C GLY A 7 -5.83 16.97 1.04
N ALA A 8 -7.07 17.19 0.55
CA ALA A 8 -8.14 16.22 0.70
C ALA A 8 -8.06 15.13 -0.39
N VAL A 9 -8.07 13.87 0.01
CA VAL A 9 -8.04 12.70 -0.88
C VAL A 9 -9.42 12.08 -1.12
N GLY A 10 -10.48 12.61 -0.50
CA GLY A 10 -11.82 12.04 -0.54
C GLY A 10 -12.40 11.89 -1.95
N SER A 11 -12.16 12.86 -2.84
CA SER A 11 -12.61 12.77 -4.24
C SER A 11 -11.88 11.66 -5.01
N GLN A 12 -10.57 11.50 -4.78
CA GLN A 12 -9.78 10.43 -5.40
C GLN A 12 -10.21 9.06 -4.89
N THR A 13 -10.51 8.95 -3.61
CA THR A 13 -11.07 7.72 -3.01
C THR A 13 -12.38 7.35 -3.69
N LEU A 14 -13.32 8.30 -3.83
CA LEU A 14 -14.60 8.04 -4.52
C LEU A 14 -14.42 7.61 -5.97
N LEU A 15 -13.45 8.17 -6.68
CA LEU A 15 -13.12 7.77 -8.05
C LEU A 15 -12.46 6.39 -8.11
N GLY A 16 -11.71 6.00 -7.09
CA GLY A 16 -11.01 4.71 -7.01
C GLY A 16 -11.93 3.53 -6.66
N LEU A 17 -12.96 3.73 -5.84
CA LEU A 17 -13.83 2.66 -5.36
C LEU A 17 -14.48 1.82 -6.48
N PRO A 18 -14.98 2.38 -7.60
CA PRO A 18 -15.52 1.57 -8.70
C PRO A 18 -14.50 0.61 -9.31
N TYR A 19 -13.22 1.00 -9.38
CA TYR A 19 -12.16 0.14 -9.89
C TYR A 19 -11.84 -1.00 -8.92
N LEU A 20 -11.83 -0.73 -7.62
CA LEU A 20 -11.67 -1.77 -6.60
C LEU A 20 -12.83 -2.77 -6.65
N TYR A 21 -14.05 -2.30 -6.87
CA TYR A 21 -15.21 -3.16 -7.05
C TYR A 21 -15.09 -4.04 -8.31
N GLN A 22 -14.62 -3.48 -9.43
CA GLN A 22 -14.36 -4.25 -10.65
C GLN A 22 -13.30 -5.33 -10.44
N LEU A 23 -12.19 -4.99 -9.76
CA LEU A 23 -11.16 -5.96 -9.41
C LEU A 23 -11.71 -7.08 -8.53
N ALA A 24 -12.51 -6.74 -7.51
CA ALA A 24 -13.15 -7.74 -6.66
C ALA A 24 -14.09 -8.66 -7.45
N ALA A 25 -14.82 -8.13 -8.41
CA ALA A 25 -15.72 -8.91 -9.27
C ALA A 25 -14.94 -9.82 -10.23
N GLU A 26 -13.82 -9.35 -10.78
CA GLU A 26 -13.00 -10.09 -11.74
C GLU A 26 -12.23 -11.23 -11.07
N PHE A 27 -11.57 -10.96 -9.95
CA PHE A 27 -10.70 -11.92 -9.28
C PHE A 27 -11.40 -12.77 -8.22
N GLY A 28 -12.58 -12.37 -7.78
CA GLY A 28 -13.43 -13.14 -6.86
C GLY A 28 -12.68 -13.60 -5.62
N LYS A 29 -12.53 -14.92 -5.44
CA LYS A 29 -11.88 -15.49 -4.25
C LYS A 29 -10.35 -15.37 -4.24
N GLU A 30 -9.75 -14.94 -5.33
CA GLU A 30 -8.29 -14.79 -5.45
C GLU A 30 -7.76 -13.46 -4.90
N ILE A 31 -8.63 -12.47 -4.71
CA ILE A 31 -8.31 -11.14 -4.18
C ILE A 31 -8.82 -10.98 -2.76
N ALA A 32 -8.10 -10.24 -1.95
CA ALA A 32 -8.52 -9.79 -0.62
C ALA A 32 -8.08 -8.34 -0.39
N PHE A 33 -8.81 -7.65 0.46
CA PHE A 33 -8.57 -6.26 0.85
C PHE A 33 -8.10 -6.20 2.30
N TRP A 34 -6.84 -5.89 2.47
CA TRP A 34 -6.25 -5.74 3.80
C TRP A 34 -6.53 -4.33 4.37
N PRO A 35 -6.91 -4.19 5.65
CA PRO A 35 -7.02 -5.21 6.70
C PRO A 35 -8.44 -5.76 6.89
N PHE A 36 -9.35 -5.58 5.92
CA PHE A 36 -10.78 -5.87 6.08
C PHE A 36 -11.12 -7.35 5.96
N ASP A 37 -10.41 -8.08 5.10
CA ASP A 37 -10.64 -9.51 4.89
C ASP A 37 -9.72 -10.35 5.79
N ASP A 38 -10.28 -11.36 6.48
CA ASP A 38 -9.55 -12.22 7.43
C ASP A 38 -8.44 -13.04 6.79
N ASP A 39 -8.51 -13.27 5.48
CA ASP A 39 -7.54 -14.04 4.71
C ASP A 39 -6.64 -13.19 3.80
N ALA A 40 -6.60 -11.87 4.05
CA ALA A 40 -5.73 -10.93 3.35
C ALA A 40 -4.26 -11.07 3.80
N PHE A 41 -3.72 -12.30 3.76
CA PHE A 41 -2.34 -12.61 4.12
C PHE A 41 -1.56 -13.11 2.91
N PHE A 42 -0.26 -12.87 2.92
CA PHE A 42 0.64 -13.43 1.91
C PHE A 42 0.53 -14.96 1.88
N GLY A 43 0.38 -15.53 0.67
CA GLY A 43 0.23 -16.95 0.44
C GLY A 43 -1.18 -17.52 0.65
N LYS A 44 -2.13 -16.73 1.17
CA LYS A 44 -3.54 -17.12 1.24
C LYS A 44 -4.33 -16.70 0.02
N LYS A 45 -3.99 -15.53 -0.52
CA LYS A 45 -4.60 -14.96 -1.74
C LYS A 45 -3.53 -14.67 -2.76
N LYS A 46 -3.90 -14.70 -4.03
CA LYS A 46 -3.00 -14.32 -5.13
C LYS A 46 -2.78 -12.82 -5.19
N ILE A 47 -3.81 -12.05 -4.81
CA ILE A 47 -3.81 -10.59 -4.83
C ILE A 47 -4.25 -10.10 -3.46
N VAL A 48 -3.42 -9.25 -2.84
CA VAL A 48 -3.78 -8.53 -1.61
C VAL A 48 -3.69 -7.04 -1.93
N VAL A 49 -4.81 -6.36 -1.76
CA VAL A 49 -4.91 -4.90 -1.94
C VAL A 49 -4.81 -4.25 -0.56
N CYS A 50 -3.94 -3.28 -0.43
CA CYS A 50 -3.79 -2.51 0.81
C CYS A 50 -3.59 -1.03 0.52
N GLU A 51 -3.98 -0.19 1.47
CA GLU A 51 -3.67 1.23 1.44
C GLU A 51 -2.20 1.44 1.80
N ILE A 52 -1.51 2.24 0.99
CA ILE A 52 -0.12 2.62 1.22
C ILE A 52 0.01 4.13 1.33
N TYR A 53 1.01 4.57 2.10
CA TYR A 53 1.42 5.97 2.15
C TYR A 53 2.84 6.09 1.59
N PRO A 54 3.00 6.35 0.29
CA PRO A 54 4.28 6.23 -0.41
C PRO A 54 5.41 7.06 0.19
N SER A 55 5.10 8.23 0.78
CA SER A 55 6.10 9.09 1.41
C SER A 55 6.74 8.50 2.68
N MET A 56 6.16 7.44 3.27
CA MET A 56 6.80 6.72 4.38
C MET A 56 8.06 5.97 3.96
N PHE A 57 8.13 5.63 2.67
CA PHE A 57 9.24 4.87 2.08
C PHE A 57 10.16 5.75 1.22
N PHE A 58 9.81 7.04 1.11
CA PHE A 58 10.55 7.98 0.29
C PHE A 58 11.62 8.68 1.11
N ASP A 59 12.87 8.41 0.81
CA ASP A 59 14.00 9.20 1.27
C ASP A 59 14.84 9.71 0.06
N ARG A 60 15.71 10.69 0.31
CA ARG A 60 16.57 11.25 -0.73
C ARG A 60 17.52 10.19 -1.31
N ASN A 61 18.08 9.34 -0.47
CA ASN A 61 19.02 8.30 -0.89
C ASN A 61 18.33 7.26 -1.77
N ALA A 62 17.05 6.96 -1.49
CA ALA A 62 16.25 6.06 -2.30
C ALA A 62 15.99 6.63 -3.71
N GLN A 63 15.74 7.94 -3.80
CA GLN A 63 15.60 8.60 -5.10
C GLN A 63 16.90 8.60 -5.92
N GLU A 64 18.03 8.86 -5.27
CA GLU A 64 19.35 8.81 -5.93
C GLU A 64 19.64 7.40 -6.46
N ARG A 65 19.36 6.35 -5.66
CA ARG A 65 19.48 4.96 -6.12
C ARG A 65 18.60 4.63 -7.32
N LEU A 66 17.38 5.15 -7.40
CA LEU A 66 16.52 4.95 -8.56
C LEU A 66 17.09 5.58 -9.82
N ILE A 67 17.63 6.79 -9.71
CA ILE A 67 18.27 7.48 -10.84
C ILE A 67 19.49 6.70 -11.33
N GLU A 68 20.27 6.12 -10.42
CA GLU A 68 21.41 5.27 -10.76
C GLU A 68 21.00 3.96 -11.45
N LEU A 69 19.92 3.31 -10.94
CA LEU A 69 19.44 2.03 -11.48
C LEU A 69 18.71 2.19 -12.82
N TYR A 70 18.05 3.31 -13.03
CA TYR A 70 17.21 3.56 -14.20
C TYR A 70 17.49 4.93 -14.82
N PRO A 71 18.70 5.18 -15.33
CA PRO A 71 19.12 6.51 -15.81
C PRO A 71 18.31 7.02 -17.00
N GLU A 72 17.69 6.12 -17.76
CA GLU A 72 16.85 6.45 -18.91
C GLU A 72 15.46 6.99 -18.51
N GLN A 73 15.07 6.83 -17.25
CA GLN A 73 13.77 7.26 -16.79
C GLN A 73 13.81 8.70 -16.27
N GLN A 74 12.82 9.48 -16.67
CA GLN A 74 12.67 10.86 -16.20
C GLN A 74 11.83 10.86 -14.90
N TYR A 75 12.50 11.04 -13.77
CA TYR A 75 11.84 11.16 -12.44
C TYR A 75 11.37 12.59 -12.14
N ASN A 76 10.77 13.26 -13.15
CA ASN A 76 10.27 14.63 -13.00
C ASN A 76 8.93 14.68 -12.26
N ILE A 77 8.25 13.53 -12.14
CA ILE A 77 6.96 13.40 -11.46
C ILE A 77 7.22 12.70 -10.12
N LYS A 78 7.04 13.42 -9.01
CA LYS A 78 7.26 12.91 -7.67
C LYS A 78 6.47 11.63 -7.39
N ASP A 79 5.21 11.58 -7.80
CA ASP A 79 4.34 10.43 -7.56
C ASP A 79 4.84 9.19 -8.31
N ALA A 80 5.32 9.33 -9.54
CA ALA A 80 5.90 8.22 -10.30
C ALA A 80 7.15 7.66 -9.60
N THR A 81 8.02 8.53 -9.09
CA THR A 81 9.18 8.14 -8.30
C THR A 81 8.78 7.40 -7.03
N GLN A 82 7.77 7.88 -6.31
CA GLN A 82 7.27 7.23 -5.10
C GLN A 82 6.68 5.85 -5.38
N VAL A 83 5.91 5.69 -6.45
CA VAL A 83 5.34 4.41 -6.86
C VAL A 83 6.44 3.41 -7.20
N GLN A 84 7.46 3.83 -7.93
CA GLN A 84 8.57 2.94 -8.27
C GLN A 84 9.38 2.52 -7.04
N LEU A 85 9.70 3.46 -6.14
CA LEU A 85 10.37 3.13 -4.88
C LEU A 85 9.57 2.13 -4.05
N MET A 86 8.26 2.31 -3.98
CA MET A 86 7.39 1.38 -3.29
C MET A 86 7.44 -0.01 -3.92
N ALA A 87 7.38 -0.10 -5.25
CA ALA A 87 7.48 -1.36 -5.96
C ALA A 87 8.81 -2.07 -5.68
N GLU A 88 9.94 -1.34 -5.70
CA GLU A 88 11.26 -1.88 -5.37
C GLU A 88 11.33 -2.39 -3.93
N VAL A 89 10.81 -1.61 -2.96
CA VAL A 89 10.76 -2.02 -1.56
C VAL A 89 9.92 -3.28 -1.41
N LEU A 90 8.76 -3.35 -2.02
CA LEU A 90 7.87 -4.50 -1.94
C LEU A 90 8.49 -5.75 -2.59
N LEU A 91 9.06 -5.62 -3.79
CA LEU A 91 9.72 -6.74 -4.48
C LEU A 91 10.88 -7.32 -3.67
N ASN A 92 11.70 -6.46 -3.06
CA ASN A 92 12.80 -6.90 -2.24
C ASN A 92 12.36 -7.45 -0.87
N ALA A 93 11.24 -6.96 -0.35
CA ALA A 93 10.77 -7.31 0.99
C ALA A 93 9.98 -8.61 1.07
N VAL A 94 9.35 -9.05 -0.04
CA VAL A 94 8.52 -10.26 -0.08
C VAL A 94 9.24 -11.51 0.41
N GLU A 95 10.55 -11.60 0.17
CA GLU A 95 11.38 -12.75 0.59
C GLU A 95 11.76 -12.73 2.08
N TYR A 96 11.51 -11.61 2.78
CA TYR A 96 11.92 -11.47 4.18
C TYR A 96 10.78 -11.76 5.15
N PRO A 97 11.02 -12.60 6.20
CA PRO A 97 10.01 -12.93 7.20
C PRO A 97 9.43 -11.71 7.92
N TRP A 98 10.22 -10.64 8.12
CA TRP A 98 9.76 -9.41 8.76
C TRP A 98 8.66 -8.69 7.97
N PHE A 99 8.62 -8.86 6.65
CA PHE A 99 7.60 -8.26 5.81
C PHE A 99 6.21 -8.80 6.14
N GLN A 100 6.12 -10.09 6.43
CA GLN A 100 4.86 -10.72 6.82
C GLN A 100 4.33 -10.15 8.15
N SER A 101 5.22 -9.71 9.03
CA SER A 101 4.80 -9.09 10.30
C SER A 101 4.08 -7.75 10.12
N TYR A 102 4.27 -7.06 9.01
CA TYR A 102 3.51 -5.84 8.70
C TYR A 102 2.08 -6.11 8.23
N LEU A 103 1.82 -7.32 7.72
CA LEU A 103 0.47 -7.73 7.30
C LEU A 103 -0.36 -8.26 8.47
N ILE A 104 0.29 -8.60 9.58
CA ILE A 104 -0.38 -9.09 10.80
C ILE A 104 -0.06 -8.09 11.90
N PRO A 105 -0.90 -7.06 12.10
CA PRO A 105 -0.74 -6.19 13.26
C PRO A 105 -0.83 -7.05 14.52
N ASN A 106 0.16 -6.96 15.41
CA ASN A 106 0.21 -7.73 16.67
C ASN A 106 -1.03 -7.52 17.56
N ASN A 107 -1.79 -6.46 17.32
CA ASN A 107 -3.06 -6.15 17.94
C ASN A 107 -4.10 -5.87 16.85
N TYR A 108 -4.56 -6.93 16.18
CA TYR A 108 -5.64 -6.84 15.19
C TYR A 108 -6.94 -6.52 15.93
N SER A 109 -7.16 -5.23 16.17
CA SER A 109 -8.35 -4.75 16.87
C SER A 109 -9.52 -4.63 15.91
N GLU A 110 -10.72 -4.73 16.46
CA GLU A 110 -11.97 -4.48 15.73
C GLU A 110 -11.93 -3.08 15.04
N GLN A 111 -11.30 -2.11 15.69
CA GLN A 111 -11.11 -0.77 15.17
C GLN A 111 -10.31 -0.76 13.85
N ILE A 112 -9.24 -1.55 13.71
CA ILE A 112 -8.47 -1.65 12.46
C ILE A 112 -9.33 -2.22 11.33
N ARG A 113 -10.23 -3.15 11.64
CA ARG A 113 -11.15 -3.74 10.67
C ARG A 113 -12.22 -2.75 10.20
N GLU A 114 -12.63 -1.85 11.06
CA GLU A 114 -13.64 -0.84 10.73
C GLU A 114 -13.07 0.39 10.06
N GLU A 115 -11.93 0.89 10.56
CA GLU A 115 -11.33 2.15 10.10
C GLU A 115 -10.26 1.97 9.02
N GLY A 116 -9.73 0.76 8.85
CA GLY A 116 -8.61 0.46 7.97
C GLY A 116 -7.26 0.74 8.62
N TRP A 117 -6.19 0.42 7.91
CA TRP A 117 -4.82 0.65 8.34
C TRP A 117 -3.89 0.88 7.15
N ILE A 118 -2.89 1.73 7.31
CA ILE A 118 -1.89 1.99 6.27
C ILE A 118 -0.80 0.93 6.37
N PHE A 119 -0.56 0.22 5.26
CA PHE A 119 0.45 -0.82 5.19
C PHE A 119 1.86 -0.26 5.50
N GLY A 120 2.59 -0.95 6.37
CA GLY A 120 3.93 -0.55 6.80
C GLY A 120 3.97 0.40 8.01
N GLN A 121 2.83 0.90 8.45
CA GLN A 121 2.75 1.68 9.68
C GLN A 121 2.79 0.76 10.90
N ARG A 122 3.71 1.02 11.83
CA ARG A 122 3.77 0.30 13.10
C ARG A 122 2.72 0.85 14.06
N ILE A 123 2.08 -0.04 14.80
CA ILE A 123 1.26 0.34 15.95
C ILE A 123 2.25 0.63 17.08
N GLU A 124 2.46 1.90 17.42
CA GLU A 124 3.22 2.29 18.60
C GLU A 124 2.38 1.97 19.83
N GLY A 125 2.88 1.11 20.71
CA GLY A 125 2.25 0.84 22.02
C GLY A 125 1.89 -0.62 22.29
N GLY A 126 2.82 -1.53 22.05
CA GLY A 126 2.80 -2.89 22.56
C GLY A 126 4.05 -3.14 23.39
#